data_688ff379860b1f1c130fe3c464fc81fc
#
_entry.id   688ff379860b1f1c130fe3c464fc81fc
#
_cell.length_a   1.000
_cell.length_b   1.000
_cell.length_c   1.000
_cell.angle_alpha   90.00
_cell.angle_beta   90.00
_cell.angle_gamma   90.00
#
_symmetry.space_group_name_H-M   'P 1'
#
loop_
_entity.id
_entity.type
_entity.pdbx_description
1 polymer ?
#
loop_
_entity_poly.entity_id
_entity_poly.type
_entity_poly.pdbx_seq_one_letter_code
_entity_poly.pdbx_strand_id
1 'polypeptide(L)'
;YLIHQFVSPYYNRRNDVWADNLKFPMSVIEEVVKAKKEYANDDFIVGYRLSPEEAESPGISMEITEQLINQIANQPLDYIHISLMDVNSETRDGKYKGENRLKLIHHWINGRMPLIGIGSIFTPEDALNAIDNVGVELVALGREILLDYDFVGKIKNGQEDEIISEYDPNREDRHELPPNLWKQFDEGFYPLPRKDK
;
A
#
# COMPACT_ATOMS: atom_id res chain seq x y z
N TYR A 1 6.15 -1.71 -11.11
CA TYR A 1 6.40 -0.40 -11.80
C TYR A 1 5.93 -0.39 -13.26
N LEU A 2 5.99 -1.51 -14.00
CA LEU A 2 5.58 -1.51 -15.42
C LEU A 2 4.16 -0.98 -15.63
N ILE A 3 3.17 -1.53 -14.91
CA ILE A 3 1.78 -1.10 -15.02
C ILE A 3 1.63 0.37 -14.63
N HIS A 4 2.28 0.79 -13.55
CA HIS A 4 2.29 2.18 -13.10
C HIS A 4 2.77 3.15 -14.19
N GLN A 5 3.84 2.78 -14.92
CA GLN A 5 4.36 3.60 -16.02
C GLN A 5 3.38 3.77 -17.19
N PHE A 6 2.49 2.80 -17.43
CA PHE A 6 1.43 2.94 -18.42
C PHE A 6 0.26 3.80 -17.93
N VAL A 7 -0.02 3.80 -16.63
CA VAL A 7 -1.04 4.67 -16.03
C VAL A 7 -0.56 6.13 -15.99
N SER A 8 0.72 6.37 -15.74
CA SER A 8 1.30 7.70 -15.54
C SER A 8 1.38 8.53 -16.82
N PRO A 9 0.74 9.70 -16.88
CA PRO A 9 0.93 10.64 -18.00
C PRO A 9 2.37 11.16 -18.12
N TYR A 10 3.16 11.09 -17.06
CA TYR A 10 4.57 11.48 -17.08
C TYR A 10 5.42 10.50 -17.88
N TYR A 11 5.19 9.20 -17.71
CA TYR A 11 5.95 8.14 -18.37
C TYR A 11 5.31 7.68 -19.67
N ASN A 12 3.99 7.55 -19.73
CA ASN A 12 3.26 7.08 -20.90
C ASN A 12 3.03 8.22 -21.89
N ARG A 13 3.99 8.39 -22.80
CA ARG A 13 3.95 9.39 -23.89
C ARG A 13 3.73 8.73 -25.24
N ARG A 14 3.03 7.60 -25.25
CA ARG A 14 2.75 6.84 -26.47
C ARG A 14 1.63 7.50 -27.28
N ASN A 15 1.59 7.17 -28.58
CA ASN A 15 0.57 7.62 -29.52
C ASN A 15 -0.16 6.47 -30.21
N ASP A 16 0.01 5.26 -29.68
CA ASP A 16 -0.67 4.05 -30.14
C ASP A 16 -1.83 3.66 -29.21
N VAL A 17 -2.35 2.47 -29.40
CA VAL A 17 -3.46 1.90 -28.60
C VAL A 17 -3.20 1.88 -27.07
N TRP A 18 -1.96 1.95 -26.64
CA TRP A 18 -1.54 1.97 -25.25
C TRP A 18 -1.33 3.40 -24.69
N ALA A 19 -1.66 4.43 -25.47
CA ALA A 19 -1.68 5.81 -24.98
C ALA A 19 -2.82 6.06 -23.98
N ASP A 20 -3.88 5.24 -24.01
CA ASP A 20 -4.91 5.21 -22.98
C ASP A 20 -4.33 4.65 -21.68
N ASN A 21 -4.29 5.49 -20.63
CA ASN A 21 -3.68 5.19 -19.34
C ASN A 21 -4.30 3.99 -18.63
N LEU A 22 -5.55 3.66 -18.91
CA LEU A 22 -6.27 2.59 -18.23
C LEU A 22 -6.26 1.28 -19.01
N LYS A 23 -5.97 1.33 -20.30
CA LYS A 23 -6.05 0.15 -21.16
C LYS A 23 -5.05 -0.94 -20.78
N PHE A 24 -3.79 -0.58 -20.54
CA PHE A 24 -2.75 -1.56 -20.21
C PHE A 24 -3.02 -2.26 -18.87
N PRO A 25 -3.30 -1.55 -17.73
CA PRO A 25 -3.65 -2.20 -16.49
C PRO A 25 -4.86 -3.15 -16.62
N MET A 26 -5.90 -2.75 -17.34
CA MET A 26 -7.07 -3.59 -17.55
C MET A 26 -6.77 -4.84 -18.38
N SER A 27 -5.96 -4.71 -19.43
CA SER A 27 -5.51 -5.86 -20.22
C SER A 27 -4.66 -6.85 -19.42
N VAL A 28 -3.80 -6.36 -18.52
CA VAL A 28 -3.02 -7.23 -17.62
C VAL A 28 -3.93 -7.98 -16.65
N ILE A 29 -4.92 -7.29 -16.06
CA ILE A 29 -5.90 -7.93 -15.17
C ILE A 29 -6.67 -9.03 -15.92
N GLU A 30 -7.14 -8.74 -17.12
CA GLU A 30 -7.87 -9.71 -17.96
C GLU A 30 -7.06 -10.98 -18.22
N GLU A 31 -5.78 -10.85 -18.62
CA GLU A 31 -4.91 -12.00 -18.86
C GLU A 31 -4.58 -12.77 -17.56
N VAL A 32 -4.37 -12.08 -16.43
CA VAL A 32 -4.15 -12.74 -15.13
C VAL A 32 -5.40 -13.51 -14.68
N VAL A 33 -6.58 -12.92 -14.80
CA VAL A 33 -7.86 -13.59 -14.48
C VAL A 33 -8.08 -14.80 -15.38
N LYS A 34 -7.76 -14.70 -16.65
CA LYS A 34 -7.82 -15.84 -17.59
C LYS A 34 -6.85 -16.95 -17.18
N ALA A 35 -5.61 -16.61 -16.85
CA ALA A 35 -4.62 -17.58 -16.36
C ALA A 35 -5.07 -18.23 -15.04
N LYS A 36 -5.64 -17.47 -14.09
CA LYS A 36 -6.21 -18.05 -12.87
C LYS A 36 -7.28 -19.10 -13.19
N LYS A 37 -8.20 -18.82 -14.10
CA LYS A 37 -9.26 -19.76 -14.50
C LYS A 37 -8.74 -21.03 -15.19
N GLU A 38 -7.61 -20.92 -15.90
CA GLU A 38 -7.06 -22.03 -16.67
C GLU A 38 -6.12 -22.93 -15.83
N TYR A 39 -5.35 -22.33 -14.90
CA TYR A 39 -4.23 -23.02 -14.24
C TYR A 39 -4.34 -23.09 -12.72
N ALA A 40 -5.24 -22.36 -12.08
CA ALA A 40 -5.37 -22.31 -10.63
C ALA A 40 -6.68 -22.91 -10.13
N ASN A 41 -6.74 -23.23 -8.84
CA ASN A 41 -7.98 -23.57 -8.16
C ASN A 41 -8.77 -22.30 -7.76
N ASP A 42 -10.00 -22.48 -7.31
CA ASP A 42 -10.90 -21.37 -6.94
C ASP A 42 -10.39 -20.57 -5.73
N ASP A 43 -9.58 -21.21 -4.85
CA ASP A 43 -9.01 -20.56 -3.66
C ASP A 43 -7.79 -19.70 -3.96
N PHE A 44 -7.29 -19.67 -5.19
CA PHE A 44 -6.13 -18.87 -5.57
C PHE A 44 -6.46 -17.38 -5.55
N ILE A 45 -5.78 -16.63 -4.68
CA ILE A 45 -6.03 -15.20 -4.44
C ILE A 45 -5.27 -14.34 -5.46
N VAL A 46 -5.97 -13.40 -6.09
CA VAL A 46 -5.40 -12.41 -7.01
C VAL A 46 -5.79 -11.01 -6.60
N GLY A 47 -4.82 -10.19 -6.24
CA GLY A 47 -5.05 -8.78 -5.91
C GLY A 47 -4.32 -7.82 -6.84
N TYR A 48 -4.70 -6.55 -6.77
CA TYR A 48 -4.03 -5.48 -7.50
C TYR A 48 -3.41 -4.46 -6.54
N ARG A 49 -2.11 -4.18 -6.71
CA ARG A 49 -1.42 -3.17 -5.90
C ARG A 49 -0.99 -1.99 -6.74
N LEU A 50 -1.25 -0.77 -6.24
CA LEU A 50 -0.90 0.48 -6.90
C LEU A 50 -0.47 1.56 -5.91
N SER A 51 0.28 2.56 -6.42
CA SER A 51 0.44 3.86 -5.77
C SER A 51 -0.60 4.81 -6.35
N PRO A 52 -1.40 5.49 -5.51
CA PRO A 52 -2.57 6.22 -6.00
C PRO A 52 -2.24 7.58 -6.62
N GLU A 53 -1.07 8.11 -6.32
CA GLU A 53 -0.66 9.44 -6.75
C GLU A 53 0.87 9.51 -6.87
N GLU A 54 1.38 10.28 -7.83
CA GLU A 54 2.82 10.54 -7.98
C GLU A 54 3.14 12.04 -7.93
N ALA A 55 4.42 12.37 -7.71
CA ALA A 55 4.86 13.76 -7.54
C ALA A 55 5.09 14.48 -8.86
N GLU A 56 5.25 13.75 -9.94
CA GLU A 56 5.52 14.24 -11.29
C GLU A 56 4.33 15.03 -11.84
N SER A 57 4.62 15.99 -12.73
CA SER A 57 3.60 16.79 -13.42
C SER A 57 3.91 16.85 -14.92
N PRO A 58 2.98 16.41 -15.80
CA PRO A 58 1.73 15.72 -15.49
C PRO A 58 2.00 14.33 -14.90
N GLY A 59 1.26 13.92 -13.89
CA GLY A 59 1.45 12.64 -13.21
C GLY A 59 0.13 11.93 -12.93
N ILE A 60 0.20 10.79 -12.23
CA ILE A 60 -1.00 10.13 -11.73
C ILE A 60 -1.62 11.03 -10.65
N SER A 61 -2.81 11.53 -10.92
CA SER A 61 -3.64 12.27 -9.97
C SER A 61 -4.72 11.38 -9.38
N MET A 62 -5.38 11.86 -8.32
CA MET A 62 -6.48 11.12 -7.71
C MET A 62 -7.70 10.98 -8.64
N GLU A 63 -7.87 11.88 -9.64
CA GLU A 63 -8.91 11.75 -10.66
C GLU A 63 -8.63 10.57 -11.62
N ILE A 64 -7.35 10.34 -11.98
CA ILE A 64 -6.95 9.15 -12.74
C ILE A 64 -7.14 7.89 -11.89
N THR A 65 -6.77 7.96 -10.63
CA THR A 65 -6.94 6.86 -9.68
C THR A 65 -8.41 6.52 -9.44
N GLU A 66 -9.30 7.52 -9.34
CA GLU A 66 -10.76 7.29 -9.27
C GLU A 66 -11.25 6.46 -10.46
N GLN A 67 -10.85 6.82 -11.67
CA GLN A 67 -11.24 6.09 -12.87
C GLN A 67 -10.68 4.65 -12.86
N LEU A 68 -9.42 4.49 -12.49
CA LEU A 68 -8.76 3.19 -12.41
C LEU A 68 -9.42 2.29 -11.35
N ILE A 69 -9.65 2.79 -10.13
CA ILE A 69 -10.30 2.05 -9.05
C ILE A 69 -11.71 1.63 -9.45
N ASN A 70 -12.48 2.51 -10.09
CA ASN A 70 -13.84 2.17 -10.54
C ASN A 70 -13.84 1.05 -11.59
N GLN A 71 -12.80 0.93 -12.42
CA GLN A 71 -12.68 -0.18 -13.36
C GLN A 71 -12.19 -1.46 -12.68
N ILE A 72 -11.15 -1.37 -11.83
CA ILE A 72 -10.57 -2.51 -11.11
C ILE A 72 -11.59 -3.15 -10.18
N ALA A 73 -12.36 -2.34 -9.45
CA ALA A 73 -13.34 -2.83 -8.49
C ALA A 73 -14.51 -3.61 -9.12
N ASN A 74 -14.65 -3.60 -10.45
CA ASN A 74 -15.60 -4.43 -11.19
C ASN A 74 -14.98 -5.71 -11.77
N GLN A 75 -13.69 -5.94 -11.54
CA GLN A 75 -12.99 -7.15 -11.99
C GLN A 75 -13.08 -8.26 -10.94
N PRO A 76 -12.96 -9.53 -11.33
CA PRO A 76 -12.97 -10.65 -10.40
C PRO A 76 -11.60 -10.80 -9.70
N LEU A 77 -11.24 -9.77 -8.93
CA LEU A 77 -10.08 -9.72 -8.06
C LEU A 77 -10.52 -9.86 -6.60
N ASP A 78 -9.62 -10.33 -5.76
CA ASP A 78 -9.92 -10.63 -4.37
C ASP A 78 -9.63 -9.44 -3.43
N TYR A 79 -8.76 -8.48 -3.83
CA TYR A 79 -8.48 -7.27 -3.07
C TYR A 79 -7.79 -6.18 -3.90
N ILE A 80 -7.85 -4.94 -3.38
CA ILE A 80 -6.99 -3.83 -3.81
C ILE A 80 -6.04 -3.48 -2.66
N HIS A 81 -4.75 -3.28 -2.97
CA HIS A 81 -3.72 -2.85 -2.02
C HIS A 81 -3.15 -1.50 -2.45
N ILE A 82 -3.24 -0.49 -1.60
CA ILE A 82 -2.73 0.85 -1.87
C ILE A 82 -1.39 1.04 -1.19
N SER A 83 -0.34 1.35 -1.99
CA SER A 83 1.02 1.58 -1.49
C SER A 83 1.19 3.05 -1.10
N LEU A 84 1.30 3.32 0.19
CA LEU A 84 1.55 4.64 0.77
C LEU A 84 2.69 4.60 1.78
N MET A 85 3.26 5.76 2.08
CA MET A 85 4.19 5.95 3.20
C MET A 85 3.45 6.17 4.52
N ASP A 86 2.21 6.67 4.47
CA ASP A 86 1.37 6.95 5.63
C ASP A 86 -0.11 6.77 5.28
N VAL A 87 -0.84 5.98 6.08
CA VAL A 87 -2.29 5.73 5.91
C VAL A 87 -3.12 7.01 6.09
N ASN A 88 -2.61 7.99 6.81
CA ASN A 88 -3.27 9.27 7.04
C ASN A 88 -2.93 10.33 5.97
N SER A 89 -2.14 9.96 4.96
CA SER A 89 -1.70 10.93 3.96
C SER A 89 -2.84 11.50 3.12
N GLU A 90 -2.78 12.82 2.91
CA GLU A 90 -3.74 13.57 2.12
C GLU A 90 -3.33 13.67 0.65
N THR A 91 -4.30 13.90 -0.21
CA THR A 91 -4.11 14.16 -1.64
C THR A 91 -3.38 15.48 -1.85
N ARG A 92 -2.53 15.54 -2.87
CA ARG A 92 -1.65 16.69 -3.14
C ARG A 92 -2.37 17.84 -3.80
N ASP A 93 -3.08 17.54 -4.87
CA ASP A 93 -3.65 18.54 -5.79
C ASP A 93 -5.00 18.08 -6.36
N GLY A 94 -5.59 18.92 -7.20
CA GLY A 94 -6.79 18.61 -7.97
C GLY A 94 -8.09 18.71 -7.18
N LYS A 95 -9.10 18.02 -7.68
CA LYS A 95 -10.48 18.00 -7.15
C LYS A 95 -10.56 17.56 -5.68
N TYR A 96 -9.66 16.66 -5.27
CA TYR A 96 -9.68 16.00 -3.95
C TYR A 96 -8.63 16.54 -2.98
N LYS A 97 -8.00 17.67 -3.28
CA LYS A 97 -6.92 18.23 -2.47
C LYS A 97 -7.26 18.29 -0.98
N GLY A 98 -6.38 17.72 -0.15
CA GLY A 98 -6.50 17.71 1.31
C GLY A 98 -7.40 16.61 1.87
N GLU A 99 -7.97 15.74 1.02
CA GLU A 99 -8.72 14.60 1.49
C GLU A 99 -7.80 13.38 1.70
N ASN A 100 -8.13 12.51 2.65
CA ASN A 100 -7.36 11.29 2.88
C ASN A 100 -7.50 10.34 1.68
N ARG A 101 -6.37 9.87 1.13
CA ARG A 101 -6.32 9.02 -0.07
C ARG A 101 -7.06 7.70 0.10
N LEU A 102 -6.88 7.02 1.24
CA LEU A 102 -7.52 5.72 1.48
C LEU A 102 -9.02 5.85 1.69
N LYS A 103 -9.49 6.92 2.36
CA LYS A 103 -10.93 7.19 2.52
C LYS A 103 -11.62 7.38 1.17
N LEU A 104 -11.00 8.13 0.27
CA LEU A 104 -11.51 8.31 -1.09
C LEU A 104 -11.58 6.97 -1.84
N ILE A 105 -10.50 6.20 -1.80
CA ILE A 105 -10.42 4.91 -2.50
C ILE A 105 -11.42 3.92 -1.91
N HIS A 106 -11.55 3.83 -0.59
CA HIS A 106 -12.56 3.01 0.07
C HIS A 106 -13.98 3.41 -0.37
N HIS A 107 -14.26 4.71 -0.42
CA HIS A 107 -15.53 5.23 -0.93
C HIS A 107 -15.77 4.81 -2.39
N TRP A 108 -14.78 4.88 -3.26
CA TRP A 108 -14.91 4.49 -4.67
C TRP A 108 -15.03 2.99 -4.87
N ILE A 109 -14.36 2.17 -4.04
CA ILE A 109 -14.55 0.72 -4.04
C ILE A 109 -15.99 0.38 -3.65
N ASN A 110 -16.57 1.09 -2.70
CA ASN A 110 -17.96 0.95 -2.27
C ASN A 110 -18.35 -0.50 -1.96
N GLY A 111 -17.55 -1.18 -1.14
CA GLY A 111 -17.79 -2.54 -0.65
C GLY A 111 -17.68 -3.65 -1.70
N ARG A 112 -17.22 -3.36 -2.92
CA ARG A 112 -17.08 -4.38 -3.98
C ARG A 112 -15.95 -5.37 -3.75
N MET A 113 -14.92 -4.98 -3.02
CA MET A 113 -13.81 -5.84 -2.60
C MET A 113 -13.05 -5.21 -1.43
N PRO A 114 -12.28 -6.00 -0.66
CA PRO A 114 -11.47 -5.48 0.44
C PRO A 114 -10.37 -4.52 -0.03
N LEU A 115 -10.11 -3.50 0.80
CA LEU A 115 -9.01 -2.57 0.67
C LEU A 115 -7.92 -2.89 1.69
N ILE A 116 -6.67 -3.05 1.24
CA ILE A 116 -5.50 -3.17 2.09
C ILE A 116 -4.77 -1.83 2.12
N GLY A 117 -4.61 -1.24 3.32
CA GLY A 117 -3.81 -0.04 3.55
C GLY A 117 -2.44 -0.37 4.14
N ILE A 118 -1.45 0.46 3.81
CA ILE A 118 -0.08 0.38 4.36
C ILE A 118 0.47 1.79 4.56
N GLY A 119 1.29 1.95 5.57
CA GLY A 119 2.12 3.14 5.77
C GLY A 119 2.03 3.70 7.19
N SER A 120 3.18 3.88 7.83
CA SER A 120 3.33 4.42 9.20
C SER A 120 2.44 3.74 10.24
N ILE A 121 2.31 2.41 10.16
CA ILE A 121 1.66 1.57 11.17
C ILE A 121 2.77 0.92 11.98
N PHE A 122 2.97 1.38 13.22
CA PHE A 122 4.02 0.94 14.12
C PHE A 122 3.48 0.48 15.49
N THR A 123 2.23 0.79 15.78
CA THR A 123 1.56 0.42 17.02
C THR A 123 0.21 -0.25 16.75
N PRO A 124 -0.37 -0.97 17.74
CA PRO A 124 -1.74 -1.47 17.63
C PRO A 124 -2.77 -0.37 17.40
N GLU A 125 -2.57 0.81 17.98
CA GLU A 125 -3.43 1.98 17.82
C GLU A 125 -3.38 2.51 16.39
N ASP A 126 -2.21 2.52 15.73
CA ASP A 126 -2.09 2.88 14.31
C ASP A 126 -2.89 1.91 13.42
N ALA A 127 -2.80 0.62 13.73
CA ALA A 127 -3.55 -0.41 13.01
C ALA A 127 -5.07 -0.24 13.19
N LEU A 128 -5.54 -0.01 14.43
CA LEU A 128 -6.94 0.28 14.72
C LEU A 128 -7.40 1.57 14.05
N ASN A 129 -6.60 2.62 14.07
CA ASN A 129 -6.91 3.86 13.36
C ASN A 129 -7.10 3.64 11.84
N ALA A 130 -6.25 2.82 11.23
CA ALA A 130 -6.38 2.50 9.81
C ALA A 130 -7.70 1.76 9.52
N ILE A 131 -8.12 0.85 10.38
CA ILE A 131 -9.37 0.09 10.23
C ILE A 131 -10.59 0.96 10.56
N ASP A 132 -10.65 1.54 11.77
CA ASP A 132 -11.85 2.16 12.31
C ASP A 132 -12.10 3.57 11.76
N ASN A 133 -11.03 4.35 11.56
CA ASN A 133 -11.14 5.75 11.17
C ASN A 133 -10.85 6.01 9.68
N VAL A 134 -9.90 5.25 9.09
CA VAL A 134 -9.57 5.38 7.67
C VAL A 134 -10.48 4.50 6.83
N GLY A 135 -10.87 3.32 7.33
CA GLY A 135 -11.87 2.44 6.73
C GLY A 135 -11.28 1.35 5.84
N VAL A 136 -10.00 0.95 6.06
CA VAL A 136 -9.45 -0.21 5.35
C VAL A 136 -9.90 -1.51 6.03
N GLU A 137 -10.16 -2.55 5.24
CA GLU A 137 -10.54 -3.86 5.79
C GLU A 137 -9.35 -4.67 6.28
N LEU A 138 -8.16 -4.39 5.74
CA LEU A 138 -6.92 -5.07 6.09
C LEU A 138 -5.77 -4.06 6.14
N VAL A 139 -4.81 -4.31 7.04
CA VAL A 139 -3.56 -3.56 7.12
C VAL A 139 -2.38 -4.40 6.66
N ALA A 140 -1.45 -3.78 5.94
CA ALA A 140 -0.16 -4.38 5.62
C ALA A 140 0.95 -3.70 6.41
N LEU A 141 1.82 -4.50 7.00
CA LEU A 141 2.98 -4.03 7.75
C LEU A 141 4.24 -4.18 6.88
N GLY A 142 5.10 -3.19 6.90
CA GLY A 142 6.39 -3.24 6.22
C GLY A 142 7.51 -2.91 7.19
N ARG A 143 7.69 -1.63 7.50
CA ARG A 143 8.75 -1.16 8.39
C ARG A 143 8.63 -1.68 9.81
N GLU A 144 7.40 -1.87 10.30
CA GLU A 144 7.16 -2.42 11.65
C GLU A 144 7.71 -3.84 11.79
N ILE A 145 7.54 -4.70 10.80
CA ILE A 145 8.08 -6.07 10.82
C ILE A 145 9.63 -6.10 10.88
N LEU A 146 10.29 -5.01 10.49
CA LEU A 146 11.72 -4.86 10.67
C LEU A 146 12.11 -4.49 12.11
N LEU A 147 11.20 -3.86 12.85
CA LEU A 147 11.37 -3.53 14.26
C LEU A 147 10.92 -4.68 15.15
N ASP A 148 9.79 -5.27 14.84
CA ASP A 148 9.18 -6.36 15.61
C ASP A 148 8.50 -7.38 14.68
N TYR A 149 9.21 -8.48 14.40
CA TYR A 149 8.70 -9.53 13.51
C TYR A 149 7.47 -10.24 14.08
N ASP A 150 7.28 -10.24 15.40
CA ASP A 150 6.15 -10.89 16.07
C ASP A 150 5.02 -9.94 16.48
N PHE A 151 4.95 -8.77 15.84
CA PHE A 151 3.91 -7.74 16.09
C PHE A 151 2.50 -8.34 16.21
N VAL A 152 2.09 -9.13 15.23
CA VAL A 152 0.75 -9.76 15.24
C VAL A 152 0.60 -10.82 16.32
N GLY A 153 1.66 -11.60 16.59
CA GLY A 153 1.68 -12.60 17.65
C GLY A 153 1.50 -11.96 19.03
N LYS A 154 2.21 -10.88 19.28
CA LYS A 154 2.12 -10.11 20.54
C LYS A 154 0.70 -9.57 20.77
N ILE A 155 0.09 -8.96 19.75
CA ILE A 155 -1.31 -8.50 19.85
C ILE A 155 -2.25 -9.67 20.17
N LYS A 156 -2.13 -10.81 19.48
CA LYS A 156 -2.98 -11.98 19.74
C LYS A 156 -2.85 -12.55 21.15
N ASN A 157 -1.69 -12.36 21.77
CA ASN A 157 -1.37 -12.90 23.10
C ASN A 157 -1.61 -11.88 24.22
N GLY A 158 -2.06 -10.66 23.94
CA GLY A 158 -2.25 -9.58 24.93
C GLY A 158 -0.91 -9.04 25.46
N GLN A 159 0.10 -8.97 24.60
CA GLN A 159 1.47 -8.54 24.89
C GLN A 159 1.82 -7.25 24.13
N GLU A 160 0.85 -6.35 23.93
CA GLU A 160 1.01 -5.11 23.18
C GLU A 160 2.12 -4.21 23.76
N ASP A 161 2.27 -4.23 25.09
CA ASP A 161 3.32 -3.47 25.80
C ASP A 161 4.75 -3.94 25.47
N GLU A 162 4.91 -5.13 24.88
CA GLU A 162 6.20 -5.68 24.46
C GLU A 162 6.56 -5.37 22.99
N ILE A 163 5.67 -4.69 22.26
CA ILE A 163 5.90 -4.34 20.85
C ILE A 163 7.01 -3.29 20.76
N ILE A 164 7.95 -3.52 19.82
CA ILE A 164 9.06 -2.61 19.53
C ILE A 164 8.66 -1.70 18.38
N SER A 165 8.12 -0.52 18.67
CA SER A 165 7.66 0.46 17.69
C SER A 165 8.71 1.49 17.26
N GLU A 166 9.90 1.47 17.87
CA GLU A 166 10.99 2.42 17.58
C GLU A 166 12.33 1.72 17.48
N TYR A 167 13.13 2.16 16.52
CA TYR A 167 14.52 1.75 16.38
C TYR A 167 15.38 2.37 17.48
N ASP A 168 16.04 1.52 18.28
CA ASP A 168 16.98 1.94 19.32
C ASP A 168 18.43 1.65 18.87
N PRO A 169 19.23 2.65 18.51
CA PRO A 169 20.60 2.45 18.02
C PRO A 169 21.55 1.87 19.08
N ASN A 170 21.15 1.80 20.35
CA ASN A 170 21.92 1.23 21.43
C ASN A 170 21.50 -0.22 21.79
N ARG A 171 20.52 -0.77 21.11
CA ARG A 171 19.89 -2.04 21.44
C ARG A 171 19.76 -2.95 20.21
N GLU A 172 20.91 -3.23 19.54
CA GLU A 172 20.96 -4.17 18.42
C GLU A 172 20.38 -5.55 18.75
N ASP A 173 20.50 -5.96 20.01
CA ASP A 173 19.96 -7.21 20.54
C ASP A 173 18.42 -7.32 20.55
N ARG A 174 17.71 -6.19 20.46
CA ARG A 174 16.23 -6.16 20.42
C ARG A 174 15.64 -6.46 19.06
N HIS A 175 16.43 -6.29 18.01
CA HIS A 175 15.96 -6.44 16.64
C HIS A 175 16.70 -7.62 16.01
N GLU A 176 16.00 -8.64 15.59
CA GLU A 176 16.60 -9.80 14.94
C GLU A 176 17.01 -9.51 13.48
N LEU A 177 17.79 -8.46 13.29
CA LEU A 177 18.21 -7.98 11.98
C LEU A 177 19.62 -8.48 11.62
N PRO A 178 19.87 -8.83 10.35
CA PRO A 178 21.22 -9.09 9.88
C PRO A 178 22.15 -7.85 10.07
N PRO A 179 23.44 -8.04 10.42
CA PRO A 179 24.34 -6.92 10.73
C PRO A 179 24.43 -5.85 9.63
N ASN A 180 24.40 -6.24 8.35
CA ASN A 180 24.44 -5.29 7.24
C ASN A 180 23.15 -4.46 7.13
N LEU A 181 22.01 -5.02 7.49
CA LEU A 181 20.73 -4.32 7.50
C LEU A 181 20.66 -3.36 8.69
N TRP A 182 21.14 -3.79 9.87
CA TRP A 182 21.29 -2.93 11.04
C TRP A 182 22.09 -1.66 10.70
N LYS A 183 23.24 -1.80 10.05
CA LYS A 183 24.07 -0.68 9.62
C LYS A 183 23.30 0.30 8.72
N GLN A 184 22.47 -0.18 7.79
CA GLN A 184 21.66 0.68 6.93
C GLN A 184 20.62 1.48 7.72
N PHE A 185 20.03 0.90 8.75
CA PHE A 185 19.11 1.62 9.63
C PHE A 185 19.83 2.66 10.48
N ASP A 186 21.02 2.32 10.98
CA ASP A 186 21.82 3.27 11.76
C ASP A 186 22.29 4.46 10.90
N GLU A 187 22.59 4.24 9.64
CA GLU A 187 22.90 5.26 8.64
C GLU A 187 21.65 6.04 8.16
N GLY A 188 20.44 5.65 8.59
CA GLY A 188 19.19 6.34 8.25
C GLY A 188 18.65 6.03 6.84
N PHE A 189 19.05 4.91 6.23
CA PHE A 189 18.59 4.54 4.89
C PHE A 189 17.07 4.32 4.82
N TYR A 190 16.46 3.79 5.90
CA TYR A 190 15.01 3.62 6.02
C TYR A 190 14.45 4.60 7.06
N PRO A 191 13.34 5.30 6.78
CA PRO A 191 12.70 6.21 7.73
C PRO A 191 11.91 5.41 8.79
N LEU A 192 12.60 4.90 9.79
CA LEU A 192 12.00 4.27 10.97
C LEU A 192 11.76 5.32 12.07
N PRO A 193 10.71 5.17 12.89
CA PRO A 193 10.65 5.85 14.17
C PRO A 193 11.93 5.55 14.96
N ARG A 194 12.53 6.57 15.55
CA ARG A 194 13.84 6.44 16.18
C ARG A 194 13.77 6.97 17.60
N LYS A 195 14.23 6.17 18.54
CA LYS A 195 14.38 6.61 19.91
C LYS A 195 15.46 7.69 19.98
N ASP A 196 15.14 8.82 20.58
CA ASP A 196 16.10 9.90 20.81
C ASP A 196 17.29 9.42 21.65
N LYS A 197 18.48 9.95 21.33
CA LYS A 197 19.72 9.62 22.04
C LYS A 197 19.72 10.22 23.44
#